data_14375869850584848c5cbd3ef794acf0
#
_entry.id   14375869850584848c5cbd3ef794acf0
#
_cell.length_a   1.000
_cell.length_b   1.000
_cell.length_c   1.000
_cell.angle_alpha   90.00
_cell.angle_beta   90.00
_cell.angle_gamma   90.00
#
_symmetry.space_group_name_H-M   'P 1'
#
loop_
_entity.id
_entity.type
_entity.pdbx_description
1 polymer ?
#
loop_
_entity_poly.entity_id
_entity_poly.type
_entity_poly.pdbx_seq_one_letter_code
_entity_poly.pdbx_strand_id
1 'polypeptide(L)'
;MNTENRKGLKEAFAVFFENPSRESLRKLLIDHTGEHDDLDFKSELINPSVLAKHIIAMANKAGGVIVFGVKETENGKFESVGIGLNDKTHFLRDINTYVPDKLSYEVIDFNFNEIGYTEIKGKSFRVVIIEYSPEYIPFLSKKDGEGIKKNLIYIRKNASSETAEYNDLQDIFNRRLETSFSSAREISLTQHFKELKEIYSLINRGWWHENFGFYGPPPDDYDSSMEFVANPKYPKEDYDDFVVRMLNLKKSVIESIIKSDKFFR
;
A
#
# COMPACT_ATOMS: atom_id res chain seq x y z
N MET A 1 12.69 -0.88 25.04
CA MET A 1 13.35 -0.86 23.72
C MET A 1 13.47 0.59 23.27
N ASN A 2 14.70 1.09 23.07
CA ASN A 2 14.97 2.52 22.83
C ASN A 2 14.41 2.97 21.47
N THR A 3 13.80 4.12 21.41
CA THR A 3 13.19 4.73 20.20
C THR A 3 14.22 4.94 19.07
N GLU A 4 15.49 5.14 19.39
CA GLU A 4 16.58 5.28 18.42
C GLU A 4 16.89 3.98 17.67
N ASN A 5 16.85 2.83 18.34
CA ASN A 5 17.05 1.51 17.68
C ASN A 5 15.92 1.18 16.69
N ARG A 6 14.68 1.61 16.98
CA ARG A 6 13.55 1.39 16.06
C ARG A 6 13.66 2.23 14.77
N LYS A 7 14.27 3.41 14.86
CA LYS A 7 14.45 4.30 13.71
C LYS A 7 15.53 3.75 12.75
N GLY A 8 16.65 3.28 13.29
CA GLY A 8 17.75 2.70 12.49
C GLY A 8 17.34 1.44 11.74
N LEU A 9 16.51 0.56 12.35
CA LEU A 9 16.03 -0.65 11.68
C LEU A 9 15.09 -0.34 10.51
N LYS A 10 14.16 0.60 10.70
CA LYS A 10 13.27 1.03 9.63
C LYS A 10 14.04 1.63 8.45
N GLU A 11 15.11 2.37 8.73
CA GLU A 11 16.01 2.88 7.68
C GLU A 11 16.77 1.76 6.97
N ALA A 12 17.36 0.82 7.70
CA ALA A 12 18.09 -0.31 7.10
C ALA A 12 17.17 -1.21 6.27
N PHE A 13 15.93 -1.45 6.76
CA PHE A 13 14.91 -2.19 6.04
C PHE A 13 14.46 -1.47 4.77
N ALA A 14 14.18 -0.15 4.83
CA ALA A 14 13.78 0.63 3.67
C ALA A 14 14.89 0.65 2.60
N VAL A 15 16.14 0.86 3.00
CA VAL A 15 17.31 0.81 2.09
C VAL A 15 17.44 -0.56 1.44
N PHE A 16 17.25 -1.64 2.21
CA PHE A 16 17.30 -3.00 1.67
C PHE A 16 16.15 -3.27 0.70
N PHE A 17 14.93 -2.83 1.05
CA PHE A 17 13.74 -3.04 0.23
C PHE A 17 13.83 -2.29 -1.12
N GLU A 18 14.35 -1.06 -1.11
CA GLU A 18 14.53 -0.25 -2.32
C GLU A 18 15.66 -0.77 -3.22
N ASN A 19 16.75 -1.27 -2.61
CA ASN A 19 17.92 -1.77 -3.35
C ASN A 19 18.51 -3.02 -2.68
N PRO A 20 17.96 -4.21 -2.96
CA PRO A 20 18.42 -5.46 -2.40
C PRO A 20 19.84 -5.78 -2.87
N SER A 21 20.82 -5.57 -2.01
CA SER A 21 22.23 -5.83 -2.25
C SER A 21 22.88 -6.59 -1.11
N ARG A 22 24.08 -7.17 -1.34
CA ARG A 22 24.85 -7.81 -0.27
C ARG A 22 25.15 -6.85 0.89
N GLU A 23 25.42 -5.59 0.57
CA GLU A 23 25.76 -4.59 1.56
C GLU A 23 24.55 -4.14 2.38
N SER A 24 23.41 -3.94 1.73
CA SER A 24 22.16 -3.58 2.43
C SER A 24 21.63 -4.75 3.27
N LEU A 25 21.75 -6.02 2.78
CA LEU A 25 21.43 -7.21 3.58
C LEU A 25 22.35 -7.32 4.80
N ARG A 26 23.66 -7.08 4.63
CA ARG A 26 24.61 -7.08 5.75
C ARG A 26 24.23 -6.06 6.82
N LYS A 27 23.86 -4.85 6.44
CA LYS A 27 23.39 -3.83 7.40
C LYS A 27 22.15 -4.32 8.14
N LEU A 28 21.17 -4.86 7.42
CA LEU A 28 19.97 -5.43 8.00
C LEU A 28 20.29 -6.57 9.00
N LEU A 29 21.27 -7.43 8.71
CA LEU A 29 21.70 -8.53 9.57
C LEU A 29 22.50 -8.08 10.80
N ILE A 30 23.25 -6.98 10.73
CA ILE A 30 24.06 -6.44 11.83
C ILE A 30 23.22 -5.62 12.80
N ASP A 31 22.32 -4.80 12.30
CA ASP A 31 21.49 -3.91 13.11
C ASP A 31 20.39 -4.63 13.91
N HIS A 32 20.51 -5.92 14.09
CA HIS A 32 19.70 -6.94 14.76
C HIS A 32 18.68 -6.41 15.78
N THR A 33 17.52 -6.02 15.34
CA THR A 33 16.53 -5.44 16.25
C THR A 33 15.14 -6.07 16.18
N GLY A 34 15.08 -7.38 16.09
CA GLY A 34 13.84 -8.12 16.27
C GLY A 34 12.98 -8.26 15.01
N GLU A 35 12.06 -9.21 15.07
CA GLU A 35 11.03 -9.41 14.06
C GLU A 35 9.96 -8.33 14.18
N HIS A 36 9.42 -7.92 13.04
CA HIS A 36 8.32 -6.98 12.91
C HIS A 36 7.26 -7.54 11.96
N ASP A 37 6.14 -6.83 11.79
CA ASP A 37 5.09 -7.24 10.87
C ASP A 37 5.59 -7.36 9.41
N ASP A 38 6.63 -6.61 9.06
CA ASP A 38 7.23 -6.49 7.73
C ASP A 38 8.58 -7.23 7.57
N LEU A 39 9.13 -7.81 8.66
CA LEU A 39 10.41 -8.56 8.64
C LEU A 39 10.30 -9.85 9.44
N ASP A 40 10.66 -10.97 8.81
CA ASP A 40 10.61 -12.29 9.40
C ASP A 40 11.95 -13.02 9.17
N PHE A 41 12.52 -13.60 10.23
CA PHE A 41 13.76 -14.38 10.17
C PHE A 41 13.48 -15.87 10.33
N LYS A 42 14.15 -16.68 9.52
CA LYS A 42 14.08 -18.15 9.58
C LYS A 42 15.49 -18.75 9.56
N SER A 43 15.76 -19.68 10.47
CA SER A 43 17.04 -20.35 10.53
C SER A 43 17.28 -21.28 9.34
N GLU A 44 16.22 -21.84 8.75
CA GLU A 44 16.26 -22.81 7.67
C GLU A 44 15.09 -22.62 6.70
N LEU A 45 15.16 -23.29 5.54
CA LEU A 45 14.03 -23.31 4.61
C LEU A 45 12.87 -24.11 5.20
N ILE A 46 11.71 -23.51 5.22
CA ILE A 46 10.47 -24.10 5.75
C ILE A 46 9.62 -24.73 4.63
N ASN A 47 8.62 -25.52 5.03
CA ASN A 47 7.68 -26.13 4.09
C ASN A 47 7.06 -25.05 3.17
N PRO A 48 7.01 -25.29 1.84
CA PRO A 48 6.47 -24.31 0.86
C PRO A 48 5.05 -23.83 1.15
N SER A 49 4.18 -24.68 1.71
CA SER A 49 2.82 -24.29 2.06
C SER A 49 2.78 -23.35 3.28
N VAL A 50 3.65 -23.58 4.26
CA VAL A 50 3.80 -22.69 5.43
C VAL A 50 4.41 -21.36 5.00
N LEU A 51 5.42 -21.39 4.13
CA LEU A 51 6.01 -20.17 3.56
C LEU A 51 4.98 -19.36 2.77
N ALA A 52 4.17 -20.01 1.93
CA ALA A 52 3.10 -19.35 1.18
C ALA A 52 2.09 -18.66 2.10
N LYS A 53 1.76 -19.25 3.25
CA LYS A 53 0.93 -18.61 4.28
C LYS A 53 1.56 -17.31 4.79
N HIS A 54 2.88 -17.32 5.08
CA HIS A 54 3.58 -16.10 5.51
C HIS A 54 3.61 -15.03 4.42
N ILE A 55 3.89 -15.41 3.17
CA ILE A 55 3.87 -14.51 2.01
C ILE A 55 2.50 -13.86 1.84
N ILE A 56 1.41 -14.64 1.86
CA ILE A 56 0.03 -14.13 1.74
C ILE A 56 -0.29 -13.19 2.91
N ALA A 57 0.09 -13.56 4.13
CA ALA A 57 -0.19 -12.77 5.32
C ALA A 57 0.52 -11.40 5.28
N MET A 58 1.79 -11.37 4.85
CA MET A 58 2.54 -10.12 4.65
C MET A 58 1.96 -9.28 3.53
N ALA A 59 1.63 -9.87 2.37
CA ALA A 59 1.03 -9.16 1.24
C ALA A 59 -0.32 -8.51 1.62
N ASN A 60 -1.13 -9.16 2.46
CA ASN A 60 -2.38 -8.62 2.97
C ASN A 60 -2.19 -7.54 4.06
N LYS A 61 -0.99 -7.38 4.62
CA LYS A 61 -0.67 -6.34 5.61
C LYS A 61 -0.06 -5.10 4.95
N ALA A 62 1.17 -5.16 4.54
CA ALA A 62 1.89 -4.03 3.94
C ALA A 62 3.11 -4.50 3.11
N GLY A 63 3.14 -5.76 2.67
CA GLY A 63 4.33 -6.37 2.11
C GLY A 63 5.34 -6.75 3.19
N GLY A 64 6.59 -7.00 2.80
CA GLY A 64 7.65 -7.30 3.75
C GLY A 64 8.77 -8.19 3.20
N VAL A 65 9.64 -8.64 4.10
CA VAL A 65 10.80 -9.45 3.76
C VAL A 65 10.91 -10.66 4.68
N ILE A 66 11.18 -11.84 4.11
CA ILE A 66 11.52 -13.05 4.86
C ILE A 66 12.98 -13.40 4.55
N VAL A 67 13.82 -13.51 5.57
CA VAL A 67 15.23 -13.82 5.43
C VAL A 67 15.52 -15.20 6.01
N PHE A 68 15.99 -16.12 5.17
CA PHE A 68 16.43 -17.44 5.57
C PHE A 68 17.93 -17.47 5.84
N GLY A 69 18.33 -18.14 6.92
CA GLY A 69 19.72 -18.24 7.39
C GLY A 69 19.99 -17.40 8.64
N VAL A 70 18.94 -16.94 9.32
CA VAL A 70 19.05 -16.18 10.58
C VAL A 70 18.29 -16.92 11.67
N LYS A 71 18.93 -17.16 12.79
CA LYS A 71 18.37 -17.86 13.96
C LYS A 71 18.17 -16.89 15.11
N GLU A 72 17.00 -16.91 15.72
CA GLU A 72 16.79 -16.26 17.00
C GLU A 72 17.37 -17.13 18.13
N THR A 73 18.17 -16.52 18.99
CA THR A 73 18.75 -17.15 20.17
C THR A 73 17.84 -17.00 21.39
N GLU A 74 18.04 -17.83 22.41
CA GLU A 74 17.26 -17.78 23.67
C GLU A 74 17.25 -16.42 24.36
N ASN A 75 18.24 -15.58 24.09
CA ASN A 75 18.34 -14.20 24.61
C ASN A 75 17.66 -13.15 23.74
N GLY A 76 16.86 -13.55 22.72
CA GLY A 76 16.19 -12.64 21.78
C GLY A 76 17.17 -11.91 20.84
N LYS A 77 18.39 -12.44 20.66
CA LYS A 77 19.35 -11.95 19.66
C LYS A 77 19.27 -12.81 18.41
N PHE A 78 19.56 -12.21 17.27
CA PHE A 78 19.58 -12.89 15.99
C PHE A 78 21.03 -13.23 15.60
N GLU A 79 21.25 -14.48 15.19
CA GLU A 79 22.54 -14.98 14.73
C GLU A 79 22.44 -15.39 13.26
N SER A 80 23.33 -14.89 12.44
CA SER A 80 23.46 -15.28 11.05
C SER A 80 24.09 -16.66 10.95
N VAL A 81 23.28 -17.69 10.71
CA VAL A 81 23.73 -19.09 10.61
C VAL A 81 23.98 -19.52 9.16
N GLY A 82 23.33 -18.86 8.20
CA GLY A 82 23.33 -19.25 6.78
C GLY A 82 22.51 -20.51 6.50
N ILE A 83 22.24 -20.77 5.22
CA ILE A 83 21.55 -21.98 4.74
C ILE A 83 22.24 -22.61 3.55
N GLY A 84 21.99 -23.91 3.33
CA GLY A 84 22.26 -24.57 2.06
C GLY A 84 21.20 -24.16 1.02
N LEU A 85 21.64 -23.52 -0.07
CA LEU A 85 20.74 -23.12 -1.14
C LEU A 85 20.35 -24.33 -2.00
N ASN A 86 19.06 -24.56 -2.18
CA ASN A 86 18.50 -25.48 -3.15
C ASN A 86 18.14 -24.77 -4.46
N ASP A 87 17.72 -25.53 -5.47
CA ASP A 87 17.31 -24.98 -6.75
C ASP A 87 16.17 -23.96 -6.58
N LYS A 88 16.40 -22.73 -7.04
CA LYS A 88 15.46 -21.61 -6.93
C LYS A 88 14.18 -21.84 -7.76
N THR A 89 14.29 -22.52 -8.90
CA THR A 89 13.14 -22.78 -9.77
C THR A 89 12.16 -23.74 -9.11
N HIS A 90 12.66 -24.80 -8.48
CA HIS A 90 11.82 -25.72 -7.71
C HIS A 90 11.19 -25.01 -6.51
N PHE A 91 11.95 -24.23 -5.78
CA PHE A 91 11.45 -23.44 -4.64
C PHE A 91 10.29 -22.52 -5.04
N LEU A 92 10.44 -21.76 -6.12
CA LEU A 92 9.40 -20.87 -6.63
C LEU A 92 8.15 -21.63 -7.11
N ARG A 93 8.34 -22.73 -7.86
CA ARG A 93 7.23 -23.55 -8.35
C ARG A 93 6.39 -24.10 -7.20
N ASP A 94 7.03 -24.55 -6.15
CA ASP A 94 6.36 -25.18 -5.01
C ASP A 94 5.52 -24.13 -4.24
N ILE A 95 6.05 -22.92 -4.04
CA ILE A 95 5.33 -21.79 -3.42
C ILE A 95 4.16 -21.33 -4.29
N ASN A 96 4.37 -21.18 -5.61
CA ASN A 96 3.35 -20.70 -6.55
C ASN A 96 2.10 -21.61 -6.62
N THR A 97 2.23 -22.84 -6.12
CA THR A 97 1.09 -23.77 -5.98
C THR A 97 0.03 -23.21 -5.01
N TYR A 98 0.42 -22.43 -4.03
CA TYR A 98 -0.43 -21.92 -2.94
C TYR A 98 -0.73 -20.44 -3.05
N VAL A 99 0.17 -19.65 -3.66
CA VAL A 99 0.09 -18.18 -3.74
C VAL A 99 -0.73 -17.75 -4.96
N PRO A 100 -1.62 -16.74 -4.85
CA PRO A 100 -2.38 -16.20 -5.98
C PRO A 100 -1.49 -15.56 -7.04
N ASP A 101 -1.88 -15.65 -8.31
CA ASP A 101 -1.06 -15.17 -9.44
C ASP A 101 -0.85 -13.64 -9.49
N LYS A 102 -1.72 -12.87 -8.84
CA LYS A 102 -1.62 -11.40 -8.75
C LYS A 102 -0.76 -10.93 -7.58
N LEU A 103 -0.33 -11.84 -6.69
CA LEU A 103 0.57 -11.50 -5.60
C LEU A 103 2.01 -11.48 -6.14
N SER A 104 2.64 -10.32 -6.07
CA SER A 104 4.02 -10.12 -6.51
C SER A 104 4.99 -10.37 -5.37
N TYR A 105 6.00 -11.20 -5.61
CA TYR A 105 7.13 -11.41 -4.71
C TYR A 105 8.38 -11.79 -5.50
N GLU A 106 9.55 -11.45 -4.95
CA GLU A 106 10.85 -11.78 -5.51
C GLU A 106 11.65 -12.65 -4.55
N VAL A 107 12.46 -13.57 -5.10
CA VAL A 107 13.39 -14.41 -4.32
C VAL A 107 14.80 -14.09 -4.77
N ILE A 108 15.67 -13.74 -3.82
CA ILE A 108 17.07 -13.39 -4.09
C ILE A 108 17.98 -14.25 -3.21
N ASP A 109 19.02 -14.83 -3.82
CA ASP A 109 20.02 -15.60 -3.12
C ASP A 109 21.30 -14.78 -2.96
N PHE A 110 21.82 -14.69 -1.73
CA PHE A 110 23.02 -13.95 -1.39
C PHE A 110 24.10 -14.93 -0.88
N ASN A 111 25.29 -14.88 -1.50
CA ASN A 111 26.44 -15.67 -1.11
C ASN A 111 27.57 -14.74 -0.65
N PHE A 112 28.07 -14.93 0.57
CA PHE A 112 29.14 -14.14 1.17
C PHE A 112 30.46 -14.88 1.18
N ASN A 113 30.96 -15.24 -0.01
CA ASN A 113 32.22 -16.02 -0.16
C ASN A 113 33.47 -15.14 -0.11
N GLU A 114 33.33 -13.79 -0.16
CA GLU A 114 34.46 -12.87 -0.31
C GLU A 114 35.07 -12.43 1.02
N ILE A 115 36.34 -12.03 0.95
CA ILE A 115 37.17 -11.54 2.06
C ILE A 115 36.63 -10.11 2.40
N GLY A 116 35.99 -9.96 3.53
CA GLY A 116 35.52 -8.62 3.97
C GLY A 116 34.36 -8.66 4.95
N TYR A 117 33.69 -9.80 5.06
CA TYR A 117 32.52 -9.98 5.93
C TYR A 117 32.75 -11.11 6.94
N THR A 118 33.57 -10.84 7.97
CA THR A 118 34.10 -11.86 8.88
C THR A 118 33.02 -12.69 9.57
N GLU A 119 31.89 -12.05 9.96
CA GLU A 119 30.81 -12.71 10.72
C GLU A 119 29.89 -13.58 9.83
N ILE A 120 29.76 -13.25 8.55
CA ILE A 120 28.87 -13.93 7.60
C ILE A 120 29.62 -14.60 6.45
N LYS A 121 30.97 -14.64 6.56
CA LYS A 121 31.86 -15.29 5.56
C LYS A 121 31.52 -16.75 5.36
N GLY A 122 31.41 -17.14 4.10
CA GLY A 122 31.10 -18.54 3.71
C GLY A 122 29.61 -18.91 3.89
N LYS A 123 28.76 -17.98 4.34
CA LYS A 123 27.34 -18.23 4.55
C LYS A 123 26.52 -17.77 3.35
N SER A 124 25.42 -18.46 3.11
CA SER A 124 24.44 -18.11 2.09
C SER A 124 23.11 -17.83 2.73
N PHE A 125 22.37 -16.91 2.13
CA PHE A 125 21.06 -16.49 2.60
C PHE A 125 20.09 -16.47 1.41
N ARG A 126 18.83 -16.83 1.64
CA ARG A 126 17.75 -16.62 0.70
C ARG A 126 16.80 -15.59 1.26
N VAL A 127 16.43 -14.62 0.45
CA VAL A 127 15.52 -13.55 0.84
C VAL A 127 14.31 -13.60 -0.07
N VAL A 128 13.12 -13.52 0.53
CA VAL A 128 11.85 -13.37 -0.16
C VAL A 128 11.34 -11.98 0.12
N ILE A 129 11.23 -11.15 -0.91
CA ILE A 129 10.70 -9.79 -0.85
C ILE A 129 9.27 -9.83 -1.35
N ILE A 130 8.32 -9.39 -0.54
CA ILE A 130 6.89 -9.40 -0.83
C ILE A 130 6.44 -7.96 -1.07
N GLU A 131 5.96 -7.68 -2.27
CA GLU A 131 5.48 -6.36 -2.64
C GLU A 131 4.10 -6.08 -2.04
N TYR A 132 3.86 -4.83 -1.70
CA TYR A 132 2.55 -4.35 -1.29
C TYR A 132 1.77 -3.87 -2.49
N SER A 133 0.71 -4.60 -2.84
CA SER A 133 -0.18 -4.28 -3.96
C SER A 133 -1.61 -4.09 -3.47
N PRO A 134 -1.92 -2.92 -2.90
CA PRO A 134 -3.22 -2.67 -2.23
C PRO A 134 -4.41 -2.76 -3.17
N GLU A 135 -4.23 -2.60 -4.48
CA GLU A 135 -5.27 -2.75 -5.49
C GLU A 135 -5.77 -4.18 -5.67
N TYR A 136 -5.02 -5.19 -5.17
CA TYR A 136 -5.38 -6.62 -5.31
C TYR A 136 -5.77 -7.29 -4.00
N ILE A 137 -5.53 -6.67 -2.84
CA ILE A 137 -5.92 -7.25 -1.54
C ILE A 137 -7.46 -7.32 -1.41
N PRO A 138 -8.01 -8.35 -0.74
CA PRO A 138 -7.32 -9.43 -0.05
C PRO A 138 -6.86 -10.54 -1.00
N PHE A 139 -5.64 -11.06 -0.75
CA PHE A 139 -5.14 -12.28 -1.37
C PHE A 139 -5.62 -13.50 -0.58
N LEU A 140 -6.15 -14.49 -1.30
CA LEU A 140 -6.60 -15.77 -0.74
C LEU A 140 -5.64 -16.88 -1.17
N SER A 141 -5.43 -17.85 -0.28
CA SER A 141 -4.68 -19.07 -0.59
C SER A 141 -5.36 -19.90 -1.68
N LYS A 142 -4.56 -20.44 -2.62
CA LYS A 142 -5.08 -21.23 -3.77
C LYS A 142 -5.37 -22.67 -3.43
N LYS A 143 -4.69 -23.27 -2.44
CA LYS A 143 -4.71 -24.71 -2.18
C LYS A 143 -4.53 -25.02 -0.69
N ASP A 144 -5.05 -26.19 -0.26
CA ASP A 144 -4.79 -26.76 1.05
C ASP A 144 -3.36 -27.31 1.14
N GLY A 145 -2.74 -27.15 2.29
CA GLY A 145 -1.42 -27.67 2.60
C GLY A 145 -1.16 -27.66 4.11
N GLU A 146 0.05 -27.99 4.51
CA GLU A 146 0.46 -27.92 5.90
C GLU A 146 0.39 -26.46 6.38
N GLY A 147 -0.37 -26.20 7.44
CA GLY A 147 -0.53 -24.87 8.02
C GLY A 147 -1.30 -23.85 7.18
N ILE A 148 -1.79 -24.22 6.00
CA ILE A 148 -2.56 -23.35 5.10
C ILE A 148 -3.82 -24.07 4.60
N LYS A 149 -4.95 -23.37 4.56
CA LYS A 149 -6.21 -23.85 3.99
C LYS A 149 -6.61 -23.01 2.81
N LYS A 150 -7.18 -23.65 1.78
CA LYS A 150 -7.68 -23.01 0.57
C LYS A 150 -8.75 -21.96 0.86
N ASN A 151 -8.76 -20.87 0.09
CA ASN A 151 -9.75 -19.79 0.16
C ASN A 151 -9.80 -19.06 1.51
N LEU A 152 -8.72 -19.09 2.30
CA LEU A 152 -8.60 -18.29 3.51
C LEU A 152 -7.73 -17.06 3.26
N ILE A 153 -8.08 -16.00 3.97
CA ILE A 153 -7.31 -14.75 4.05
C ILE A 153 -6.43 -14.86 5.29
N TYR A 154 -5.12 -14.75 5.10
CA TYR A 154 -4.15 -14.70 6.19
C TYR A 154 -3.63 -13.27 6.31
N ILE A 155 -3.34 -12.85 7.55
CA ILE A 155 -2.80 -11.53 7.87
C ILE A 155 -1.67 -11.64 8.88
N ARG A 156 -0.69 -10.75 8.80
CA ARG A 156 0.39 -10.65 9.77
C ARG A 156 -0.07 -9.87 11.00
N LYS A 157 0.03 -10.49 12.18
CA LYS A 157 -0.21 -9.89 13.48
C LYS A 157 1.04 -10.07 14.33
N ASN A 158 1.78 -8.99 14.57
CA ASN A 158 3.11 -9.04 15.17
C ASN A 158 4.01 -10.01 14.36
N ALA A 159 4.65 -10.97 15.02
CA ALA A 159 5.50 -11.97 14.35
C ALA A 159 4.72 -13.20 13.84
N SER A 160 3.39 -13.28 13.96
CA SER A 160 2.59 -14.44 13.55
C SER A 160 1.77 -14.19 12.29
N SER A 161 1.47 -15.28 11.54
CA SER A 161 0.55 -15.27 10.40
C SER A 161 -0.71 -16.02 10.75
N GLU A 162 -1.81 -15.30 10.86
CA GLU A 162 -3.09 -15.79 11.36
C GLU A 162 -4.19 -15.65 10.32
N THR A 163 -5.30 -16.34 10.48
CA THR A 163 -6.49 -16.12 9.67
C THR A 163 -7.09 -14.76 10.01
N ALA A 164 -7.43 -13.99 8.99
CA ALA A 164 -8.04 -12.68 9.17
C ALA A 164 -9.41 -12.78 9.85
N GLU A 165 -9.64 -11.94 10.83
CA GLU A 165 -10.91 -11.74 11.52
C GLU A 165 -11.67 -10.56 10.94
N TYR A 166 -12.88 -10.30 11.45
CA TYR A 166 -13.75 -9.23 10.94
C TYR A 166 -13.05 -7.86 10.86
N ASN A 167 -12.36 -7.45 11.92
CA ASN A 167 -11.67 -6.16 11.97
C ASN A 167 -10.52 -6.08 10.94
N ASP A 168 -9.77 -7.18 10.79
CA ASP A 168 -8.70 -7.27 9.79
C ASP A 168 -9.25 -7.11 8.38
N LEU A 169 -10.41 -7.72 8.10
CA LEU A 169 -11.09 -7.59 6.80
C LEU A 169 -11.54 -6.15 6.53
N GLN A 170 -12.09 -5.46 7.55
CA GLN A 170 -12.46 -4.05 7.41
C GLN A 170 -11.23 -3.18 7.08
N ASP A 171 -10.11 -3.39 7.76
CA ASP A 171 -8.86 -2.67 7.50
C ASP A 171 -8.31 -2.95 6.10
N ILE A 172 -8.39 -4.20 5.62
CA ILE A 172 -7.97 -4.59 4.28
C ILE A 172 -8.85 -3.89 3.23
N PHE A 173 -10.18 -3.91 3.40
CA PHE A 173 -11.10 -3.26 2.47
C PHE A 173 -10.94 -1.74 2.45
N ASN A 174 -10.74 -1.09 3.60
CA ASN A 174 -10.48 0.34 3.68
C ASN A 174 -9.22 0.71 2.90
N ARG A 175 -8.10 -0.02 3.09
CA ARG A 175 -6.85 0.21 2.35
C ARG A 175 -7.02 0.02 0.84
N ARG A 176 -7.78 -0.98 0.42
CA ARG A 176 -8.10 -1.19 -1.00
C ARG A 176 -8.92 -0.04 -1.58
N LEU A 177 -9.92 0.43 -0.84
CA LEU A 177 -10.77 1.56 -1.25
C LEU A 177 -9.96 2.85 -1.34
N GLU A 178 -9.13 3.17 -0.34
CA GLU A 178 -8.24 4.33 -0.36
C GLU A 178 -7.32 4.32 -1.59
N THR A 179 -6.77 3.17 -1.94
CA THR A 179 -5.95 3.01 -3.14
C THR A 179 -6.78 3.15 -4.42
N SER A 180 -8.00 2.62 -4.45
CA SER A 180 -8.89 2.76 -5.60
C SER A 180 -9.29 4.21 -5.84
N PHE A 181 -9.40 5.02 -4.80
CA PHE A 181 -9.61 6.46 -4.93
C PHE A 181 -8.35 7.22 -5.33
N SER A 182 -7.17 6.79 -4.90
CA SER A 182 -5.88 7.41 -5.25
C SER A 182 -5.36 6.96 -6.62
N SER A 183 -5.65 5.73 -7.00
CA SER A 183 -5.36 5.12 -8.32
C SER A 183 -6.58 5.12 -9.25
N ALA A 184 -7.66 5.82 -8.85
CA ALA A 184 -8.71 6.15 -9.81
C ALA A 184 -7.99 6.63 -11.06
N ARG A 185 -8.06 5.82 -12.14
CA ARG A 185 -7.48 6.05 -13.46
C ARG A 185 -7.16 7.51 -13.58
N GLU A 186 -6.02 7.90 -14.07
CA GLU A 186 -5.71 9.27 -14.44
C GLU A 186 -6.82 9.78 -15.39
N ILE A 187 -7.98 10.02 -14.80
CA ILE A 187 -9.01 10.79 -15.46
C ILE A 187 -8.33 12.14 -15.60
N SER A 188 -8.02 12.50 -16.83
CA SER A 188 -7.33 13.74 -17.07
C SER A 188 -8.11 14.84 -16.33
N LEU A 189 -7.41 15.80 -15.76
CA LEU A 189 -8.05 16.93 -15.07
C LEU A 189 -9.18 17.54 -15.90
N THR A 190 -9.01 17.56 -17.22
CA THR A 190 -10.00 17.97 -18.22
C THR A 190 -11.28 17.11 -18.17
N GLN A 191 -11.15 15.81 -17.97
CA GLN A 191 -12.32 14.92 -17.88
C GLN A 191 -13.06 15.12 -16.55
N HIS A 192 -12.35 15.30 -15.43
CA HIS A 192 -12.98 15.64 -14.15
C HIS A 192 -13.74 16.97 -14.22
N PHE A 193 -13.17 17.98 -14.86
CA PHE A 193 -13.87 19.26 -15.05
C PHE A 193 -15.11 19.11 -15.94
N LYS A 194 -15.03 18.27 -16.97
CA LYS A 194 -16.19 18.00 -17.83
C LYS A 194 -17.30 17.30 -17.07
N GLU A 195 -17.00 16.24 -16.33
CA GLU A 195 -17.97 15.51 -15.52
C GLU A 195 -18.60 16.41 -14.45
N LEU A 196 -17.77 17.22 -13.76
CA LEU A 196 -18.27 18.16 -12.76
C LEU A 196 -19.22 19.19 -13.39
N LYS A 197 -18.89 19.72 -14.58
CA LYS A 197 -19.75 20.64 -15.32
C LYS A 197 -21.09 20.01 -15.70
N GLU A 198 -21.06 18.75 -16.14
CA GLU A 198 -22.27 17.97 -16.45
C GLU A 198 -23.14 17.78 -15.20
N ILE A 199 -22.54 17.45 -14.05
CA ILE A 199 -23.27 17.33 -12.77
C ILE A 199 -23.91 18.66 -12.37
N TYR A 200 -23.19 19.78 -12.48
CA TYR A 200 -23.76 21.11 -12.21
C TYR A 200 -24.94 21.42 -13.13
N SER A 201 -24.89 21.01 -14.41
CA SER A 201 -25.99 21.24 -15.37
C SER A 201 -27.25 20.44 -15.07
N LEU A 202 -27.15 19.34 -14.30
CA LEU A 202 -28.29 18.52 -13.90
C LEU A 202 -29.04 19.08 -12.69
N ILE A 203 -28.48 20.07 -11.99
CA ILE A 203 -29.07 20.67 -10.81
C ILE A 203 -29.75 21.97 -11.23
N ASN A 204 -31.06 22.07 -11.07
CA ASN A 204 -31.77 23.31 -11.32
C ASN A 204 -31.33 24.39 -10.32
N ARG A 205 -30.98 25.58 -10.82
CA ARG A 205 -30.60 26.75 -10.00
C ARG A 205 -31.77 27.27 -9.16
N GLY A 206 -32.99 27.07 -9.61
CA GLY A 206 -34.21 27.49 -8.98
C GLY A 206 -35.40 27.31 -9.92
N TRP A 207 -36.54 27.86 -9.54
CA TRP A 207 -37.77 27.81 -10.31
C TRP A 207 -38.44 29.16 -10.26
N TRP A 208 -39.17 29.46 -11.31
CA TRP A 208 -40.00 30.64 -11.37
C TRP A 208 -41.37 30.33 -10.76
N HIS A 209 -41.78 31.12 -9.79
CA HIS A 209 -43.03 30.95 -9.08
C HIS A 209 -44.07 31.87 -9.67
N GLU A 210 -44.93 31.33 -10.49
CA GLU A 210 -46.31 31.80 -10.62
C GLU A 210 -47.20 30.90 -9.78
N ASN A 211 -48.37 31.25 -9.42
CA ASN A 211 -49.33 30.44 -8.63
C ASN A 211 -49.51 28.97 -9.14
N PHE A 212 -48.79 28.57 -10.17
CA PHE A 212 -48.64 27.22 -10.72
C PHE A 212 -47.15 26.95 -10.98
N GLY A 213 -46.53 26.09 -10.16
CA GLY A 213 -45.08 25.76 -10.19
C GLY A 213 -44.57 25.31 -11.57
N PHE A 214 -43.78 26.16 -12.22
CA PHE A 214 -43.01 25.81 -13.41
C PHE A 214 -41.57 25.51 -13.03
N TYR A 215 -41.02 24.39 -13.51
CA TYR A 215 -39.61 24.00 -13.35
C TYR A 215 -38.91 24.24 -14.69
N GLY A 216 -38.07 25.28 -14.81
CA GLY A 216 -37.29 25.51 -16.02
C GLY A 216 -36.79 26.95 -16.18
N PRO A 217 -36.09 27.26 -17.32
CA PRO A 217 -35.76 28.63 -17.67
C PRO A 217 -37.05 29.46 -17.89
N PRO A 218 -37.00 30.78 -17.70
CA PRO A 218 -38.18 31.65 -17.92
C PRO A 218 -38.68 31.44 -19.34
N PRO A 219 -40.03 31.41 -19.55
CA PRO A 219 -40.59 31.39 -20.87
C PRO A 219 -40.26 32.70 -21.62
N ASP A 220 -40.22 32.65 -22.95
CA ASP A 220 -39.85 33.78 -23.80
C ASP A 220 -40.77 35.03 -23.59
N ASP A 221 -41.99 34.82 -23.07
CA ASP A 221 -42.92 35.87 -22.66
C ASP A 221 -42.88 36.12 -21.15
N TYR A 222 -41.77 36.71 -20.67
CA TYR A 222 -41.56 37.02 -19.24
C TYR A 222 -42.53 38.11 -18.74
N ASP A 223 -43.47 37.73 -17.88
CA ASP A 223 -44.28 38.67 -17.12
C ASP A 223 -43.59 39.06 -15.81
N SER A 224 -43.52 40.35 -15.50
CA SER A 224 -42.89 40.92 -14.31
C SER A 224 -43.52 40.48 -12.97
N SER A 225 -44.55 39.65 -13.01
CA SER A 225 -45.21 39.04 -11.84
C SER A 225 -44.56 37.75 -11.35
N MET A 226 -43.61 37.20 -12.09
CA MET A 226 -42.90 35.96 -11.72
C MET A 226 -41.74 36.25 -10.78
N GLU A 227 -41.67 35.52 -9.66
CA GLU A 227 -40.58 35.56 -8.70
C GLU A 227 -39.68 34.33 -8.85
N PHE A 228 -38.38 34.56 -8.99
CA PHE A 228 -37.42 33.48 -9.04
C PHE A 228 -37.10 32.97 -7.61
N VAL A 229 -37.44 31.73 -7.33
CA VAL A 229 -37.07 31.03 -6.06
C VAL A 229 -35.86 30.20 -6.26
N ALA A 230 -34.75 30.56 -5.59
CA ALA A 230 -33.50 29.84 -5.66
C ALA A 230 -33.63 28.44 -5.04
N ASN A 231 -33.05 27.45 -5.69
CA ASN A 231 -32.96 26.07 -5.15
C ASN A 231 -32.05 26.03 -3.92
N PRO A 232 -32.54 25.75 -2.71
CA PRO A 232 -31.73 25.72 -1.50
C PRO A 232 -30.70 24.59 -1.51
N LYS A 233 -30.82 23.61 -2.41
CA LYS A 233 -29.88 22.51 -2.62
C LYS A 233 -28.87 22.79 -3.73
N TYR A 234 -29.01 23.92 -4.45
CA TYR A 234 -27.99 24.30 -5.44
C TYR A 234 -26.67 24.67 -4.72
N PRO A 235 -25.49 24.29 -5.24
CA PRO A 235 -24.23 24.73 -4.69
C PRO A 235 -24.15 26.24 -4.51
N LYS A 236 -23.53 26.72 -3.42
CA LYS A 236 -23.47 28.16 -3.10
C LYS A 236 -22.75 29.03 -4.12
N GLU A 237 -22.06 28.37 -5.06
CA GLU A 237 -21.28 29.00 -6.13
C GLU A 237 -21.54 28.27 -7.45
N ASP A 238 -21.48 29.00 -8.55
CA ASP A 238 -21.54 28.40 -9.89
C ASP A 238 -20.29 27.59 -10.21
N TYR A 239 -20.36 26.72 -11.23
CA TYR A 239 -19.24 25.91 -11.66
C TYR A 239 -17.98 26.72 -11.96
N ASP A 240 -18.12 27.83 -12.71
CA ASP A 240 -16.98 28.66 -13.09
C ASP A 240 -16.36 29.37 -11.89
N ASP A 241 -17.13 29.84 -10.94
CA ASP A 241 -16.70 30.45 -9.68
C ASP A 241 -15.97 29.40 -8.82
N PHE A 242 -16.51 28.20 -8.72
CA PHE A 242 -15.87 27.07 -8.03
C PHE A 242 -14.49 26.77 -8.62
N VAL A 243 -14.38 26.63 -9.95
CA VAL A 243 -13.12 26.34 -10.63
C VAL A 243 -12.09 27.45 -10.39
N VAL A 244 -12.50 28.72 -10.54
CA VAL A 244 -11.61 29.87 -10.29
C VAL A 244 -11.11 29.89 -8.85
N ARG A 245 -12.01 29.67 -7.90
CA ARG A 245 -11.66 29.61 -6.47
C ARG A 245 -10.64 28.50 -6.16
N MET A 246 -10.87 27.30 -6.70
CA MET A 246 -9.96 26.14 -6.50
C MET A 246 -8.60 26.39 -7.13
N LEU A 247 -8.53 26.97 -8.33
CA LEU A 247 -7.26 27.31 -8.98
C LEU A 247 -6.49 28.37 -8.18
N ASN A 248 -7.17 29.39 -7.68
CA ASN A 248 -6.54 30.45 -6.88
C ASN A 248 -6.02 29.90 -5.54
N LEU A 249 -6.78 29.02 -4.87
CA LEU A 249 -6.34 28.34 -3.66
C LEU A 249 -5.08 27.51 -3.94
N LYS A 250 -5.07 26.74 -5.02
CA LYS A 250 -3.89 25.91 -5.38
C LYS A 250 -2.67 26.78 -5.71
N LYS A 251 -2.84 27.88 -6.43
CA LYS A 251 -1.76 28.84 -6.73
C LYS A 251 -1.19 29.42 -5.44
N SER A 252 -2.01 29.85 -4.51
CA SER A 252 -1.55 30.46 -3.23
C SER A 252 -0.74 29.44 -2.39
N VAL A 253 -1.16 28.16 -2.38
CA VAL A 253 -0.41 27.08 -1.71
C VAL A 253 0.96 26.88 -2.36
N ILE A 254 1.03 26.81 -3.70
CA ILE A 254 2.29 26.65 -4.42
C ILE A 254 3.22 27.85 -4.18
N GLU A 255 2.67 29.09 -4.23
CA GLU A 255 3.44 30.29 -3.95
C GLU A 255 4.00 30.32 -2.53
N SER A 256 3.25 29.83 -1.53
CA SER A 256 3.72 29.73 -0.15
C SER A 256 4.89 28.76 -0.02
N ILE A 257 4.84 27.60 -0.73
CA ILE A 257 5.92 26.62 -0.76
C ILE A 257 7.17 27.25 -1.41
N ILE A 258 7.03 27.88 -2.58
CA ILE A 258 8.15 28.53 -3.27
C ILE A 258 8.79 29.64 -2.41
N LYS A 259 7.99 30.36 -1.62
CA LYS A 259 8.51 31.38 -0.71
C LYS A 259 9.23 30.76 0.49
N SER A 260 8.75 29.63 1.03
CA SER A 260 9.40 28.93 2.12
C SER A 260 10.76 28.33 1.72
N ASP A 261 10.89 27.78 0.52
CA ASP A 261 12.15 27.22 0.03
C ASP A 261 13.26 28.27 -0.19
N LYS A 262 12.91 29.55 -0.30
CA LYS A 262 13.90 30.65 -0.37
C LYS A 262 14.58 30.97 0.98
N PHE A 263 14.03 30.45 2.09
CA PHE A 263 14.63 30.61 3.42
C PHE A 263 15.63 29.51 3.79
N PHE A 264 15.76 28.46 2.96
CA PHE A 264 16.68 27.33 3.18
C PHE A 264 17.87 27.29 2.19
N ARG A 265 18.15 28.42 1.52
CA ARG A 265 19.36 28.58 0.68
C ARG A 265 20.31 29.60 1.27
#